data_c59b19f76ad21958c738b14da90730e0
#
_entry.id   c59b19f76ad21958c738b14da90730e0
#
_cell.length_a   1.000
_cell.length_b   1.000
_cell.length_c   1.000
_cell.angle_alpha   90.00
_cell.angle_beta   90.00
_cell.angle_gamma   90.00
#
_symmetry.space_group_name_H-M   'P 1'
#
loop_
_entity.id
_entity.type
_entity.pdbx_description
1 polymer ?
#
loop_
_entity_poly.entity_id
_entity_poly.type
_entity_poly.pdbx_seq_one_letter_code
_entity_poly.pdbx_strand_id
1 'polypeptide(L)'
;NPPPTHYGRTLPHDIVLTPTPHPHTWQLTPNPHHPILFDHTTDHIPGMVLLEAAHQAATAHTHPTPTPTPTTHPTHPTTLHATFHHYTEHHTPTYITTHTTTNDNNQTPTTHITAHQNNTTVFTAQLTTHNPTHTDTDTDTDTDTTQKSVSSR
;
A
#
# COMPACT_ATOMS: atom_id res chain seq x y z
N ASN A 1 17.50 -8.40 7.03
CA ASN A 1 16.23 -7.67 6.82
C ASN A 1 16.44 -6.61 5.76
N PRO A 2 15.47 -6.42 4.85
CA PRO A 2 15.54 -5.35 3.87
C PRO A 2 15.58 -3.97 4.54
N PRO A 3 16.15 -2.95 3.89
CA PRO A 3 16.16 -1.60 4.45
C PRO A 3 14.74 -1.01 4.50
N PRO A 4 14.49 -0.03 5.38
CA PRO A 4 13.15 0.57 5.49
C PRO A 4 12.60 1.13 4.17
N THR A 5 13.48 1.59 3.29
CA THR A 5 13.07 2.13 1.99
C THR A 5 12.39 1.10 1.09
N HIS A 6 12.66 -0.19 1.31
CA HIS A 6 11.99 -1.28 0.61
C HIS A 6 10.47 -1.27 0.90
N TYR A 7 10.09 -0.78 2.06
CA TYR A 7 8.70 -0.68 2.50
C TYR A 7 8.14 0.73 2.37
N GLY A 8 8.88 1.63 1.73
CA GLY A 8 8.46 3.02 1.57
C GLY A 8 8.61 3.86 2.83
N ARG A 9 9.48 3.47 3.74
CA ARG A 9 9.72 4.18 4.99
C ARG A 9 11.20 4.50 5.14
N THR A 10 11.53 5.44 6.02
CA THR A 10 12.91 5.86 6.26
C THR A 10 13.46 5.36 7.60
N LEU A 11 12.58 5.11 8.56
CA LEU A 11 12.98 4.74 9.92
C LEU A 11 12.66 3.26 10.19
N PRO A 12 13.60 2.51 10.80
CA PRO A 12 13.37 1.08 11.07
C PRO A 12 12.18 0.82 11.99
N HIS A 13 11.92 1.70 12.96
CA HIS A 13 10.82 1.47 13.90
C HIS A 13 9.44 1.69 13.28
N ASP A 14 9.37 2.27 12.09
CA ASP A 14 8.10 2.41 11.35
C ASP A 14 7.74 1.14 10.60
N ILE A 15 8.66 0.18 10.47
CA ILE A 15 8.41 -1.04 9.73
C ILE A 15 7.61 -2.01 10.58
N VAL A 16 6.47 -2.45 10.05
CA VAL A 16 5.56 -3.37 10.75
C VAL A 16 5.60 -4.79 10.17
N LEU A 17 6.46 -5.05 9.19
CA LEU A 17 6.54 -6.32 8.49
C LEU A 17 7.91 -6.95 8.63
N THR A 18 7.93 -8.28 8.80
CA THR A 18 9.14 -9.09 8.76
C THR A 18 9.00 -10.11 7.63
N PRO A 19 9.98 -10.22 6.72
CA PRO A 19 9.92 -11.22 5.66
C PRO A 19 9.85 -12.64 6.19
N THR A 20 9.18 -13.51 5.45
CA THR A 20 9.13 -14.94 5.72
C THR A 20 9.88 -15.70 4.61
N PRO A 21 10.15 -17.01 4.78
CA PRO A 21 10.73 -17.80 3.69
C PRO A 21 9.83 -17.92 2.46
N HIS A 22 8.54 -17.63 2.59
CA HIS A 22 7.61 -17.69 1.47
C HIS A 22 7.58 -16.35 0.73
N PRO A 23 7.60 -16.36 -0.61
CA PRO A 23 7.54 -15.11 -1.37
C PRO A 23 6.20 -14.41 -1.16
N HIS A 24 6.25 -13.08 -1.20
CA HIS A 24 5.06 -12.23 -1.04
C HIS A 24 4.27 -12.50 0.24
N THR A 25 4.99 -12.95 1.27
CA THR A 25 4.39 -13.26 2.58
C THR A 25 5.27 -12.67 3.67
N TRP A 26 4.66 -11.91 4.55
CA TRP A 26 5.32 -11.27 5.69
C TRP A 26 4.59 -11.60 6.97
N GLN A 27 5.32 -11.58 8.07
CA GLN A 27 4.71 -11.62 9.39
C GLN A 27 4.52 -10.20 9.90
N LEU A 28 3.38 -9.93 10.49
CA LEU A 28 3.09 -8.64 11.11
C LEU A 28 3.85 -8.55 12.43
N THR A 29 4.80 -7.61 12.52
CA THR A 29 5.66 -7.43 13.69
C THR A 29 5.77 -5.95 14.04
N PRO A 30 4.67 -5.29 14.42
CA PRO A 30 4.73 -3.87 14.75
C PRO A 30 5.46 -3.63 16.05
N ASN A 31 6.10 -2.46 16.16
CA ASN A 31 6.70 -2.03 17.40
C ASN A 31 5.59 -1.54 18.35
N PRO A 32 5.34 -2.20 19.48
CA PRO A 32 4.25 -1.82 20.38
C PRO A 32 4.47 -0.47 21.07
N HIS A 33 5.69 0.07 21.00
CA HIS A 33 6.04 1.39 21.56
C HIS A 33 5.93 2.51 20.54
N HIS A 34 5.45 2.21 19.32
CA HIS A 34 5.31 3.24 18.29
C HIS A 34 4.23 4.25 18.72
N PRO A 35 4.58 5.56 18.81
CA PRO A 35 3.68 6.55 19.43
C PRO A 35 2.42 6.84 18.62
N ILE A 36 2.46 6.61 17.30
CA ILE A 36 1.31 6.89 16.42
C ILE A 36 0.45 5.65 16.25
N LEU A 37 1.08 4.49 16.00
CA LEU A 37 0.35 3.25 15.74
C LEU A 37 -0.27 2.66 17.01
N PHE A 38 0.32 2.95 18.17
CA PHE A 38 -0.13 2.48 19.47
C PHE A 38 -0.23 3.66 20.42
N ASP A 39 -1.10 4.61 20.10
CA ASP A 39 -1.27 5.82 20.91
C ASP A 39 -2.01 5.53 22.23
N HIS A 40 -2.67 4.39 22.33
CA HIS A 40 -3.32 3.93 23.55
C HIS A 40 -3.30 2.40 23.61
N THR A 41 -3.47 1.87 24.82
CA THR A 41 -3.47 0.42 25.02
C THR A 41 -4.77 -0.18 24.52
N THR A 42 -4.65 -1.23 23.68
CA THR A 42 -5.79 -1.94 23.14
C THR A 42 -5.62 -3.44 23.37
N ASP A 43 -6.73 -4.16 23.41
CA ASP A 43 -6.73 -5.62 23.56
C ASP A 43 -6.56 -6.36 22.22
N HIS A 44 -6.52 -5.63 21.13
CA HIS A 44 -6.30 -6.17 19.79
C HIS A 44 -5.38 -5.23 19.01
N ILE A 45 -4.90 -5.70 17.87
CA ILE A 45 -4.04 -4.88 17.01
C ILE A 45 -4.91 -3.81 16.36
N PRO A 46 -4.52 -2.52 16.50
CA PRO A 46 -5.31 -1.42 15.93
C PRO A 46 -5.42 -1.51 14.40
N GLY A 47 -6.56 -1.05 13.89
CA GLY A 47 -6.80 -1.02 12.46
C GLY A 47 -5.75 -0.24 11.68
N MET A 48 -5.20 0.83 12.26
CA MET A 48 -4.14 1.62 11.63
C MET A 48 -2.88 0.81 11.37
N VAL A 49 -2.57 -0.16 12.23
CA VAL A 49 -1.42 -1.06 12.03
C VAL A 49 -1.64 -1.92 10.79
N LEU A 50 -2.86 -2.43 10.60
CA LEU A 50 -3.19 -3.24 9.43
C LEU A 50 -3.18 -2.41 8.15
N LEU A 51 -3.66 -1.17 8.19
CA LEU A 51 -3.58 -0.27 7.04
C LEU A 51 -2.14 0.05 6.69
N GLU A 52 -1.29 0.30 7.69
CA GLU A 52 0.14 0.52 7.48
C GLU A 52 0.81 -0.73 6.91
N ALA A 53 0.46 -1.90 7.42
CA ALA A 53 0.99 -3.17 6.90
C ALA A 53 0.60 -3.37 5.43
N ALA A 54 -0.64 -3.05 5.07
CA ALA A 54 -1.10 -3.16 3.69
C ALA A 54 -0.30 -2.25 2.77
N HIS A 55 -0.05 -1.02 3.19
CA HIS A 55 0.73 -0.06 2.41
C HIS A 55 2.17 -0.54 2.24
N GLN A 56 2.81 -0.99 3.31
CA GLN A 56 4.19 -1.48 3.27
C GLN A 56 4.31 -2.75 2.42
N ALA A 57 3.37 -3.67 2.55
CA ALA A 57 3.38 -4.91 1.76
C ALA A 57 3.19 -4.63 0.27
N ALA A 58 2.30 -3.71 -0.08
CA ALA A 58 2.07 -3.33 -1.47
C ALA A 58 3.33 -2.69 -2.07
N THR A 59 4.00 -1.84 -1.31
CA THR A 59 5.24 -1.19 -1.74
C THR A 59 6.34 -2.23 -1.96
N ALA A 60 6.53 -3.16 -1.02
CA ALA A 60 7.52 -4.21 -1.14
C ALA A 60 7.22 -5.17 -2.30
N HIS A 61 5.95 -5.41 -2.57
CA HIS A 61 5.53 -6.26 -3.69
C HIS A 61 5.87 -5.63 -5.03
N THR A 62 5.65 -4.32 -5.16
CA THR A 62 5.90 -3.58 -6.40
C THR A 62 7.40 -3.36 -6.66
N HIS A 63 8.19 -3.30 -5.59
CA HIS A 63 9.63 -3.05 -5.66
C HIS A 63 10.40 -4.19 -4.98
N PRO A 64 10.51 -5.35 -5.66
CA PRO A 64 11.09 -6.54 -5.04
C PRO A 64 12.58 -6.43 -4.73
N THR A 65 13.30 -5.50 -5.40
CA THR A 65 14.71 -5.28 -5.12
C THR A 65 14.89 -4.02 -4.28
N PRO A 66 15.56 -4.12 -3.12
CA PRO A 66 15.86 -2.93 -2.33
C PRO A 66 16.76 -1.98 -3.12
N THR A 67 16.30 -0.76 -3.34
CA THR A 67 17.14 0.27 -3.94
C THR A 67 17.83 1.05 -2.82
N PRO A 68 19.16 1.24 -2.91
CA PRO A 68 19.88 1.96 -1.86
C PRO A 68 19.61 3.46 -1.85
N THR A 69 18.99 4.00 -2.88
CA THR A 69 18.67 5.42 -2.94
C THR A 69 17.18 5.63 -2.68
N PRO A 70 16.83 6.63 -1.87
CA PRO A 70 15.43 7.03 -1.76
C PRO A 70 15.00 7.58 -3.11
N THR A 71 14.42 6.73 -3.93
CA THR A 71 13.75 7.19 -5.12
C THR A 71 12.52 7.96 -4.67
N THR A 72 12.49 9.24 -4.98
CA THR A 72 11.26 9.99 -4.90
C THR A 72 10.29 9.34 -5.88
N HIS A 73 9.48 8.42 -5.39
CA HIS A 73 8.44 7.85 -6.22
C HIS A 73 7.47 8.98 -6.57
N PRO A 74 7.19 9.18 -7.86
CA PRO A 74 6.14 10.11 -8.20
C PRO A 74 4.88 9.69 -7.46
N THR A 75 4.29 10.61 -6.73
CA THR A 75 3.06 10.38 -5.99
C THR A 75 1.93 10.17 -7.00
N HIS A 76 1.72 8.91 -7.39
CA HIS A 76 0.55 8.56 -8.18
C HIS A 76 -0.67 8.46 -7.28
N PRO A 77 -1.82 8.96 -7.70
CA PRO A 77 -3.05 8.76 -6.95
C PRO A 77 -3.29 7.27 -6.73
N THR A 78 -3.49 6.89 -5.48
CA THR A 78 -3.72 5.50 -5.11
C THR A 78 -5.06 5.39 -4.41
N THR A 79 -5.88 4.44 -4.86
CA THR A 79 -7.14 4.12 -4.22
C THR A 79 -6.94 2.92 -3.32
N LEU A 80 -7.35 3.04 -2.07
CA LEU A 80 -7.27 1.97 -1.07
C LEU A 80 -8.68 1.60 -0.63
N HIS A 81 -9.02 0.32 -0.77
CA HIS A 81 -10.23 -0.26 -0.20
C HIS A 81 -9.82 -1.29 0.83
N ALA A 82 -10.30 -1.15 2.05
CA ALA A 82 -9.95 -2.04 3.15
C ALA A 82 -11.21 -2.54 3.84
N THR A 83 -11.19 -3.81 4.24
CA THR A 83 -12.29 -4.44 4.97
C THR A 83 -11.73 -5.17 6.18
N PHE A 84 -12.28 -4.87 7.35
CA PHE A 84 -11.93 -5.53 8.60
C PHE A 84 -12.97 -6.61 8.88
N HIS A 85 -12.54 -7.87 8.87
CA HIS A 85 -13.45 -9.01 9.03
C HIS A 85 -13.56 -9.46 10.48
N HIS A 86 -12.44 -9.44 11.21
CA HIS A 86 -12.35 -9.87 12.61
C HIS A 86 -11.33 -9.03 13.33
N TYR A 87 -11.41 -9.00 14.67
CA TYR A 87 -10.35 -8.43 15.49
C TYR A 87 -9.06 -9.21 15.31
N THR A 88 -7.95 -8.51 15.22
CA THR A 88 -6.63 -9.11 15.09
C THR A 88 -6.00 -9.20 16.46
N GLU A 89 -5.75 -10.40 16.94
CA GLU A 89 -5.25 -10.63 18.30
C GLU A 89 -3.75 -10.39 18.37
N HIS A 90 -3.28 -9.83 19.51
CA HIS A 90 -1.85 -9.54 19.72
C HIS A 90 -0.98 -10.79 19.77
N HIS A 91 -1.46 -11.84 20.41
CA HIS A 91 -0.65 -13.01 20.72
C HIS A 91 -0.72 -14.10 19.65
N THR A 92 -1.53 -13.92 18.64
CA THR A 92 -1.64 -14.85 17.53
C THR A 92 -0.85 -14.31 16.35
N PRO A 93 0.05 -15.09 15.75
CA PRO A 93 0.80 -14.63 14.59
C PRO A 93 -0.12 -14.21 13.45
N THR A 94 0.16 -13.06 12.88
CA THR A 94 -0.58 -12.52 11.75
C THR A 94 0.35 -12.52 10.54
N TYR A 95 -0.11 -13.09 9.44
CA TYR A 95 0.63 -13.15 8.19
C TYR A 95 -0.06 -12.29 7.14
N ILE A 96 0.74 -11.54 6.41
CA ILE A 96 0.28 -10.65 5.34
C ILE A 96 0.74 -11.25 4.03
N THR A 97 -0.19 -11.49 3.12
CA THR A 97 0.12 -11.98 1.77
C THR A 97 -0.35 -10.98 0.73
N THR A 98 0.38 -10.93 -0.38
CA THR A 98 0.05 -10.03 -1.48
C THR A 98 -0.02 -10.79 -2.79
N HIS A 99 -0.90 -10.34 -3.68
CA HIS A 99 -0.89 -10.75 -5.07
C HIS A 99 -1.41 -9.61 -5.93
N THR A 100 -1.05 -9.63 -7.21
CA THR A 100 -1.43 -8.58 -8.14
C THR A 100 -2.35 -9.15 -9.21
N THR A 101 -3.44 -8.43 -9.48
CA THR A 101 -4.30 -8.72 -10.62
C THR A 101 -4.25 -7.54 -11.58
N THR A 102 -4.28 -7.84 -12.87
CA THR A 102 -4.30 -6.83 -13.92
C THR A 102 -5.62 -6.96 -14.68
N ASN A 103 -6.31 -5.85 -14.81
CA ASN A 103 -7.54 -5.82 -15.60
C ASN A 103 -7.18 -5.59 -17.05
N ASP A 104 -7.64 -6.46 -17.94
CA ASP A 104 -7.29 -6.41 -19.37
C ASP A 104 -7.69 -5.10 -20.03
N ASN A 105 -8.73 -4.44 -19.53
CA ASN A 105 -9.25 -3.23 -20.15
C ASN A 105 -8.51 -1.97 -19.72
N ASN A 106 -7.95 -1.94 -18.52
CA ASN A 106 -7.35 -0.71 -17.97
C ASN A 106 -5.83 -0.78 -17.81
N GLN A 107 -5.25 -1.97 -17.85
CA GLN A 107 -3.81 -2.19 -17.65
C GLN A 107 -3.29 -1.62 -16.30
N THR A 108 -4.19 -1.25 -15.41
CA THR A 108 -3.83 -0.73 -14.09
C THR A 108 -3.78 -1.89 -13.11
N PRO A 109 -2.60 -2.20 -12.53
CA PRO A 109 -2.51 -3.30 -11.60
C PRO A 109 -3.18 -2.97 -10.27
N THR A 110 -3.86 -3.96 -9.72
CA THR A 110 -4.42 -3.88 -8.38
C THR A 110 -3.70 -4.87 -7.49
N THR A 111 -3.13 -4.39 -6.39
CA THR A 111 -2.47 -5.23 -5.41
C THR A 111 -3.47 -5.61 -4.32
N HIS A 112 -3.65 -6.90 -4.13
CA HIS A 112 -4.52 -7.44 -3.09
C HIS A 112 -3.69 -7.87 -1.90
N ILE A 113 -4.08 -7.40 -0.73
CA ILE A 113 -3.40 -7.69 0.54
C ILE A 113 -4.38 -8.43 1.44
N THR A 114 -3.94 -9.53 2.02
CA THR A 114 -4.75 -10.33 2.93
C THR A 114 -3.98 -10.56 4.22
N ALA A 115 -4.61 -10.27 5.35
CA ALA A 115 -4.07 -10.60 6.66
C ALA A 115 -4.86 -11.76 7.24
N HIS A 116 -4.15 -12.76 7.75
CA HIS A 116 -4.80 -13.94 8.31
C HIS A 116 -4.11 -14.41 9.60
N GLN A 117 -4.91 -14.98 10.48
CA GLN A 117 -4.50 -15.62 11.73
C GLN A 117 -5.14 -17.01 11.77
N ASN A 118 -4.33 -18.08 11.96
CA ASN A 118 -4.85 -19.45 12.07
C ASN A 118 -5.85 -19.83 10.96
N ASN A 119 -5.50 -19.52 9.71
CA ASN A 119 -6.35 -19.80 8.55
C ASN A 119 -7.64 -18.97 8.48
N THR A 120 -7.80 -17.98 9.36
CA THR A 120 -8.93 -17.05 9.31
C THR A 120 -8.48 -15.73 8.74
N THR A 121 -9.16 -15.25 7.70
CA THR A 121 -8.90 -13.93 7.14
C THR A 121 -9.47 -12.87 8.08
N VAL A 122 -8.60 -12.01 8.61
CA VAL A 122 -9.00 -10.95 9.54
C VAL A 122 -9.14 -9.60 8.86
N PHE A 123 -8.43 -9.41 7.75
CA PHE A 123 -8.39 -8.12 7.05
C PHE A 123 -8.04 -8.35 5.59
N THR A 124 -8.67 -7.58 4.71
CA THR A 124 -8.32 -7.53 3.28
C THR A 124 -8.23 -6.09 2.83
N ALA A 125 -7.35 -5.84 1.86
CA ALA A 125 -7.22 -4.53 1.25
C ALA A 125 -6.89 -4.67 -0.22
N GLN A 126 -7.27 -3.65 -0.99
CA GLN A 126 -6.93 -3.53 -2.40
C GLN A 126 -6.34 -2.16 -2.64
N LEU A 127 -5.15 -2.13 -3.24
CA LEU A 127 -4.48 -0.90 -3.64
C LEU A 127 -4.40 -0.84 -5.15
N THR A 128 -4.97 0.23 -5.71
CA THR A 128 -4.92 0.49 -7.15
C THR A 128 -4.21 1.81 -7.37
N THR A 129 -3.13 1.78 -8.15
CA THR A 129 -2.38 2.98 -8.51
C THR A 129 -2.83 3.45 -9.89
N HIS A 130 -3.29 4.67 -9.97
CA HIS A 130 -3.76 5.27 -11.23
C HIS A 130 -2.61 5.92 -11.97
N ASN A 131 -2.60 5.75 -13.29
CA ASN A 131 -1.57 6.36 -14.14
C ASN A 131 -2.03 7.78 -14.54
N PRO A 132 -1.36 8.85 -14.07
CA PRO A 132 -1.79 10.22 -14.35
C PRO A 132 -1.47 10.72 -15.75
N THR A 133 -0.59 10.02 -16.50
CA THR A 133 -0.10 10.55 -17.78
C THR A 133 -1.15 10.60 -18.87
N HIS A 134 -2.24 9.88 -18.74
CA HIS A 134 -3.24 9.80 -19.80
C HIS A 134 -4.30 10.90 -19.71
N THR A 135 -4.50 11.47 -18.53
CA THR A 135 -5.60 12.41 -18.29
C THR A 135 -5.20 13.86 -18.58
N ASP A 136 -3.94 14.18 -18.35
CA ASP A 136 -3.47 15.57 -18.47
C ASP A 136 -3.39 16.06 -19.90
N THR A 137 -3.05 15.17 -20.82
CA THR A 137 -2.86 15.57 -22.22
C THR A 137 -4.16 15.92 -22.91
N ASP A 138 -5.22 15.21 -22.61
CA ASP A 138 -6.49 15.45 -23.30
C ASP A 138 -7.17 16.73 -22.85
N THR A 139 -7.04 17.04 -21.57
CA THR A 139 -7.71 18.22 -21.01
C THR A 139 -7.09 19.51 -21.53
N ASP A 140 -5.76 19.56 -21.60
CA ASP A 140 -5.07 20.77 -22.03
C ASP A 140 -5.34 21.10 -23.49
N THR A 141 -5.40 20.08 -24.33
CA THR A 141 -5.62 20.29 -25.75
C THR A 141 -7.00 20.87 -26.04
N ASP A 142 -8.00 20.38 -25.36
CA ASP A 142 -9.36 20.86 -25.59
C ASP A 142 -9.55 22.29 -25.12
N THR A 143 -8.93 22.63 -24.00
CA THR A 143 -9.07 23.97 -23.45
C THR A 143 -8.41 25.01 -24.35
N ASP A 144 -7.24 24.71 -24.86
CA ASP A 144 -6.52 25.65 -25.75
C ASP A 144 -7.27 25.89 -27.05
N THR A 145 -7.82 24.84 -27.61
CA THR A 145 -8.56 24.95 -28.87
C THR A 145 -9.79 25.82 -28.71
N THR A 146 -10.47 25.68 -27.61
CA THR A 146 -11.69 26.47 -27.35
C THR A 146 -11.36 27.93 -27.14
N GLN A 147 -10.30 28.23 -26.43
CA GLN A 147 -9.91 29.61 -26.18
C GLN A 147 -9.47 30.33 -27.45
N LYS A 148 -8.76 29.64 -28.32
CA LYS A 148 -8.29 30.25 -29.56
C LYS A 148 -9.43 30.65 -30.48
N SER A 149 -10.45 29.83 -30.54
CA SER A 149 -11.59 30.14 -31.42
C SER A 149 -12.40 31.35 -30.93
N VAL A 150 -12.42 31.57 -29.62
CA VAL A 150 -13.10 32.75 -29.07
C VAL A 150 -12.30 34.03 -29.31
N SER A 151 -11.00 33.94 -29.22
CA SER A 151 -10.15 35.15 -29.33
C SER A 151 -9.95 35.62 -30.75
N SER A 152 -10.35 34.89 -31.74
CA SER A 152 -10.11 35.26 -33.14
C SER A 152 -11.07 36.32 -33.67
N ARG A 153 -11.92 36.83 -32.86
CA ARG A 153 -12.88 37.85 -33.22
C ARG A 153 -12.28 39.27 -33.11
#